data_3d3525779f7b06acbe02c72b8567ef21
#
_entry.id   3d3525779f7b06acbe02c72b8567ef21
#
_cell.length_a   1.000
_cell.length_b   1.000
_cell.length_c   1.000
_cell.angle_alpha   90.00
_cell.angle_beta   90.00
_cell.angle_gamma   90.00
#
_symmetry.space_group_name_H-M   'P 1'
#
loop_
_entity.id
_entity.type
_entity.pdbx_description
1 polymer ?
#
loop_
_entity_poly.entity_id
_entity_poly.type
_entity_poly.pdbx_seq_one_letter_code
_entity_poly.pdbx_strand_id
1 'polypeptide(L)'
;VMLAMAVGMPDTLDYYKQNTDSMKFADYQYVLKGYEDSDGNIITTNTDGAEKFDMTTLVKNSDKISEEISVYGIAEDSSYVDIKDLKNMKTGSVYISGTFADKYGIRVGDEITLDAKYENKNYQFKITGIYEKCQSLAVFMPIDEFSDTFELKENQFTGFLSNQKITDIEEEN
;
A
#
# COMPACT_ATOMS: atom_id res chain seq x y z
N VAL A 1 19.62 2.17 6.87
CA VAL A 1 19.57 1.70 7.07
C VAL A 1 19.64 1.37 7.38
N MET A 2 19.42 1.46 7.32
CA MET A 2 19.34 0.88 7.56
C MET A 2 19.57 0.53 7.91
N LEU A 3 19.40 0.32 7.76
CA LEU A 3 19.62 -0.21 8.00
C LEU A 3 20.08 -0.43 8.04
N ALA A 4 20.10 -0.56 8.01
CA ALA A 4 20.58 -0.91 7.98
C ALA A 4 21.23 -0.99 7.89
N MET A 5 21.41 -0.79 7.88
CA MET A 5 21.96 -1.16 7.74
C MET A 5 22.68 -1.13 7.54
N ALA A 6 22.23 -0.77 7.69
CA ALA A 6 23.15 -0.85 7.37
C ALA A 6 23.96 -1.27 7.05
N VAL A 7 24.34 -1.25 7.09
CA VAL A 7 25.56 -1.87 6.69
C VAL A 7 25.83 -1.95 5.18
N GLY A 8 25.43 -1.04 4.41
CA GLY A 8 25.84 -0.95 3.01
C GLY A 8 25.62 -2.17 2.13
N MET A 9 24.90 -3.17 2.59
CA MET A 9 24.55 -4.30 1.74
C MET A 9 23.32 -3.95 0.90
N PRO A 10 23.32 -4.29 -0.39
CA PRO A 10 22.12 -4.12 -1.19
C PRO A 10 21.11 -5.20 -0.79
N ASP A 11 20.11 -4.79 -0.07
CA ASP A 11 19.07 -5.67 0.40
C ASP A 11 17.91 -5.71 -0.59
N THR A 12 17.34 -6.89 -0.81
CA THR A 12 16.08 -7.00 -1.53
C THR A 12 14.90 -6.58 -0.68
N LEU A 13 15.13 -6.45 0.62
CA LEU A 13 14.10 -6.18 1.60
C LEU A 13 14.43 -4.97 2.45
N ASP A 14 13.62 -3.91 2.35
CA ASP A 14 13.63 -2.82 3.31
C ASP A 14 12.58 -3.10 4.37
N TYR A 15 12.97 -2.97 5.63
CA TYR A 15 12.15 -3.35 6.76
C TYR A 15 11.64 -2.13 7.51
N TYR A 16 10.33 -2.10 7.75
CA TYR A 16 9.70 -1.12 8.61
C TYR A 16 8.87 -1.81 9.67
N LYS A 17 9.22 -1.59 10.93
CA LYS A 17 8.31 -1.93 12.01
C LYS A 17 7.45 -0.71 12.29
N GLN A 18 6.15 -0.89 12.25
CA GLN A 18 5.23 0.20 12.53
C GLN A 18 5.28 0.56 14.01
N ASN A 19 5.69 1.78 14.29
CA ASN A 19 5.83 2.29 15.66
C ASN A 19 4.65 3.18 16.08
N THR A 20 3.75 3.48 15.15
CA THR A 20 2.57 4.28 15.42
C THR A 20 1.33 3.50 15.04
N ASP A 21 0.29 3.61 15.84
CA ASP A 21 -0.98 2.94 15.56
C ASP A 21 -1.68 3.50 14.32
N SER A 22 -1.30 4.69 13.90
CA SER A 22 -1.93 5.37 12.78
C SER A 22 -1.76 4.67 11.44
N MET A 23 -0.66 3.91 11.28
CA MET A 23 -0.35 3.22 10.02
C MET A 23 -0.24 1.71 10.19
N LYS A 24 -0.61 1.21 11.36
CA LYS A 24 -0.36 -0.19 11.68
C LYS A 24 -1.47 -1.10 11.15
N PHE A 25 -1.16 -1.84 10.11
CA PHE A 25 -2.01 -2.92 9.62
C PHE A 25 -1.55 -4.27 10.16
N ALA A 26 -0.25 -4.46 10.29
CA ALA A 26 0.39 -5.68 10.76
C ALA A 26 1.58 -5.29 11.64
N ASP A 27 2.14 -6.25 12.38
CA ASP A 27 3.33 -5.98 13.19
C ASP A 27 4.54 -5.62 12.34
N TYR A 28 4.62 -6.17 11.13
CA TYR A 28 5.70 -5.92 10.19
C TYR A 28 5.15 -5.55 8.83
N GLN A 29 5.74 -4.54 8.23
CA GLN A 29 5.45 -4.14 6.87
C GLN A 29 6.77 -4.10 6.10
N TYR A 30 6.93 -5.02 5.17
CA TYR A 30 8.17 -5.15 4.40
C TYR A 30 7.97 -4.56 3.01
N VAL A 31 8.85 -3.64 2.64
CA VAL A 31 8.88 -3.07 1.29
C VAL A 31 10.10 -3.61 0.58
N LEU A 32 9.89 -4.28 -0.54
CA LEU A 32 10.97 -4.86 -1.33
C LEU A 32 11.60 -3.79 -2.23
N LYS A 33 12.90 -3.89 -2.45
CA LYS A 33 13.59 -3.05 -3.44
C LYS A 33 13.18 -3.40 -4.86
N GLY A 34 12.84 -4.66 -5.09
CA GLY A 34 12.30 -5.15 -6.33
C GLY A 34 11.54 -6.45 -6.06
N TYR A 35 10.60 -6.78 -6.90
CA TYR A 35 9.78 -7.98 -6.72
C TYR A 35 10.42 -9.25 -7.30
N GLU A 36 11.57 -9.12 -7.95
CA GLU A 36 12.35 -10.24 -8.49
C GLU A 36 13.72 -10.28 -7.84
N ASP A 37 14.25 -11.48 -7.66
CA ASP A 37 15.61 -11.68 -7.19
C ASP A 37 16.63 -11.49 -8.34
N SER A 38 17.92 -11.69 -8.06
CA SER A 38 18.98 -11.54 -9.05
C SER A 38 18.87 -12.51 -10.22
N ASP A 39 18.17 -13.62 -10.04
CA ASP A 39 17.94 -14.63 -11.09
C ASP A 39 16.64 -14.42 -11.86
N GLY A 40 15.89 -13.36 -11.53
CA GLY A 40 14.62 -13.05 -12.17
C GLY A 40 13.43 -13.84 -11.63
N ASN A 41 13.58 -14.49 -10.49
CA ASN A 41 12.48 -15.21 -9.84
C ASN A 41 11.68 -14.28 -8.94
N ILE A 42 10.37 -14.45 -8.93
CA ILE A 42 9.48 -13.67 -8.04
C ILE A 42 9.82 -13.98 -6.59
N ILE A 43 10.02 -12.96 -5.79
CA ILE A 43 10.33 -13.09 -4.38
C ILE A 43 9.10 -13.63 -3.65
N THR A 44 9.30 -14.70 -2.89
CA THR A 44 8.25 -15.35 -2.10
C THR A 44 8.72 -15.55 -0.68
N THR A 45 7.79 -15.84 0.21
CA THR A 45 8.09 -16.18 1.60
C THR A 45 7.25 -17.37 2.05
N ASN A 46 7.83 -18.22 2.89
CA ASN A 46 7.12 -19.31 3.55
C ASN A 46 6.59 -18.88 4.92
N THR A 47 6.76 -17.64 5.30
CA THR A 47 6.30 -17.10 6.57
C THR A 47 4.78 -17.19 6.64
N ASP A 48 4.29 -17.83 7.69
CA ASP A 48 2.85 -18.01 7.90
C ASP A 48 2.16 -16.64 8.05
N GLY A 49 1.05 -16.47 7.34
CA GLY A 49 0.25 -15.26 7.41
C GLY A 49 0.82 -14.05 6.68
N ALA A 50 1.94 -14.19 5.97
CA ALA A 50 2.45 -13.09 5.16
C ALA A 50 1.55 -12.86 3.93
N GLU A 51 1.21 -11.62 3.67
CA GLU A 51 0.36 -11.23 2.54
C GLU A 51 1.07 -10.22 1.65
N LYS A 52 0.96 -10.41 0.34
CA LYS A 52 1.42 -9.40 -0.61
C LYS A 52 0.55 -8.16 -0.52
N PHE A 53 1.16 -7.01 -0.68
CA PHE A 53 0.44 -5.75 -0.80
C PHE A 53 1.15 -4.84 -1.77
N ASP A 54 0.42 -3.85 -2.25
CA ASP A 54 0.96 -2.77 -3.06
C ASP A 54 0.77 -1.44 -2.35
N MET A 55 1.67 -0.51 -2.61
CA MET A 55 1.59 0.85 -2.07
C MET A 55 2.21 1.83 -3.06
N THR A 56 1.58 2.97 -3.20
CA THR A 56 2.16 4.12 -3.88
C THR A 56 1.71 5.40 -3.17
N THR A 57 2.32 6.51 -3.51
CA THR A 57 1.96 7.81 -2.97
C THR A 57 1.40 8.68 -4.07
N LEU A 58 0.21 9.19 -3.85
CA LEU A 58 -0.38 10.24 -4.68
C LEU A 58 -0.47 11.53 -3.86
N VAL A 59 -0.86 12.60 -4.50
CA VAL A 59 -0.94 13.92 -3.86
C VAL A 59 -2.35 14.46 -4.01
N LYS A 60 -2.90 14.94 -2.90
CA LYS A 60 -4.12 15.74 -2.93
C LYS A 60 -3.73 17.20 -2.92
N ASN A 61 -4.00 17.85 -4.03
CA ASN A 61 -3.79 19.28 -4.17
C ASN A 61 -5.05 20.06 -3.81
N SER A 62 -4.88 21.08 -2.98
CA SER A 62 -5.92 22.02 -2.66
C SER A 62 -5.37 23.44 -2.83
N ASP A 63 -6.23 24.45 -2.71
CA ASP A 63 -5.83 25.84 -2.98
C ASP A 63 -4.63 26.33 -2.15
N LYS A 64 -4.40 25.74 -1.00
CA LYS A 64 -3.40 26.21 -0.05
C LYS A 64 -2.29 25.23 0.25
N ILE A 65 -2.55 23.93 0.15
CA ILE A 65 -1.59 22.89 0.52
C ILE A 65 -1.69 21.69 -0.42
N SER A 66 -0.58 20.98 -0.49
CA SER A 66 -0.53 19.67 -1.14
C SER A 66 -0.16 18.63 -0.09
N GLU A 67 -0.93 17.56 -0.01
CA GLU A 67 -0.68 16.50 0.96
C GLU A 67 -0.49 15.16 0.27
N GLU A 68 0.44 14.39 0.79
CA GLU A 68 0.69 13.04 0.30
C GLU A 68 -0.36 12.08 0.87
N ILE A 69 -0.91 11.27 -0.01
CA ILE A 69 -1.92 10.26 0.31
C ILE A 69 -1.32 8.90 -0.03
N SER A 70 -1.29 8.00 0.93
CA SER A 70 -0.83 6.63 0.69
C SER A 70 -1.95 5.82 0.06
N VAL A 71 -1.67 5.17 -1.06
CA VAL A 71 -2.63 4.33 -1.77
C VAL A 71 -2.18 2.88 -1.65
N TYR A 72 -3.05 2.03 -1.13
CA TYR A 72 -2.76 0.62 -0.87
C TYR A 72 -3.57 -0.30 -1.77
N GLY A 73 -2.90 -1.26 -2.36
CA GLY A 73 -3.52 -2.42 -3.00
C GLY A 73 -3.50 -3.58 -2.03
N ILE A 74 -4.65 -4.09 -1.65
CA ILE A 74 -4.82 -5.05 -0.57
C ILE A 74 -5.40 -6.35 -1.12
N ALA A 75 -4.91 -7.49 -0.64
CA ALA A 75 -5.46 -8.79 -0.99
C ALA A 75 -6.94 -8.87 -0.60
N GLU A 76 -7.74 -9.46 -1.46
CA GLU A 76 -9.20 -9.53 -1.26
C GLU A 76 -9.60 -10.24 0.03
N ASP A 77 -8.78 -11.18 0.48
CA ASP A 77 -8.99 -11.97 1.70
C ASP A 77 -8.02 -11.56 2.82
N SER A 78 -7.60 -10.32 2.84
CA SER A 78 -6.60 -9.84 3.79
C SER A 78 -7.00 -10.09 5.23
N SER A 79 -6.05 -10.62 6.01
CA SER A 79 -6.19 -10.76 7.46
C SER A 79 -5.82 -9.49 8.22
N TYR A 80 -5.21 -8.52 7.54
CA TYR A 80 -4.67 -7.31 8.17
C TYR A 80 -5.49 -6.05 7.90
N VAL A 81 -6.14 -6.00 6.75
CA VAL A 81 -7.02 -4.88 6.39
C VAL A 81 -8.42 -5.46 6.14
N ASP A 82 -9.29 -5.28 7.11
CA ASP A 82 -10.63 -5.88 7.11
C ASP A 82 -11.63 -4.99 6.37
N ILE A 83 -11.67 -5.14 5.07
CA ILE A 83 -12.65 -4.48 4.22
C ILE A 83 -13.49 -5.58 3.55
N LYS A 84 -14.73 -5.74 4.02
CA LYS A 84 -15.58 -6.91 3.69
C LYS A 84 -15.93 -7.05 2.22
N ASP A 85 -16.14 -5.94 1.53
CA ASP A 85 -16.62 -5.96 0.15
C ASP A 85 -15.50 -5.70 -0.86
N LEU A 86 -14.25 -5.86 -0.45
CA LEU A 86 -13.10 -5.51 -1.27
C LEU A 86 -13.13 -6.23 -2.63
N LYS A 87 -13.43 -7.53 -2.64
CA LYS A 87 -13.46 -8.31 -3.87
C LYS A 87 -14.61 -7.96 -4.82
N ASN A 88 -15.66 -7.34 -4.30
CA ASN A 88 -16.83 -6.96 -5.09
C ASN A 88 -16.82 -5.51 -5.53
N MET A 89 -15.74 -4.80 -5.29
CA MET A 89 -15.64 -3.39 -5.65
C MET A 89 -15.56 -3.22 -7.15
N LYS A 90 -16.24 -2.19 -7.63
CA LYS A 90 -16.21 -1.83 -9.05
C LYS A 90 -14.92 -1.10 -9.38
N THR A 91 -14.50 -1.20 -10.63
CA THR A 91 -13.36 -0.43 -11.14
C THR A 91 -13.52 1.05 -10.85
N GLY A 92 -12.45 1.65 -10.31
CA GLY A 92 -12.45 3.07 -9.93
C GLY A 92 -13.07 3.37 -8.58
N SER A 93 -13.59 2.37 -7.87
CA SER A 93 -14.14 2.52 -6.52
C SER A 93 -13.07 2.22 -5.49
N VAL A 94 -13.05 2.98 -4.40
CA VAL A 94 -12.06 2.82 -3.33
C VAL A 94 -12.70 3.01 -1.96
N TYR A 95 -12.01 2.51 -0.94
CA TYR A 95 -12.20 2.93 0.45
C TYR A 95 -11.17 3.99 0.79
N ILE A 96 -11.52 4.89 1.69
CA ILE A 96 -10.56 5.85 2.25
C ILE A 96 -10.55 5.72 3.78
N SER A 97 -9.45 6.18 4.39
CA SER A 97 -9.38 6.20 5.86
C SER A 97 -10.35 7.22 6.45
N GLY A 98 -10.76 6.98 7.69
CA GLY A 98 -11.62 7.92 8.41
C GLY A 98 -10.99 9.29 8.55
N THR A 99 -9.68 9.34 8.82
CA THR A 99 -8.93 10.59 8.92
C THR A 99 -8.97 11.39 7.62
N PHE A 100 -8.82 10.74 6.48
CA PHE A 100 -8.90 11.40 5.18
C PHE A 100 -10.31 11.96 4.94
N ALA A 101 -11.34 11.15 5.22
CA ALA A 101 -12.72 11.58 5.08
C ALA A 101 -13.02 12.80 5.95
N ASP A 102 -12.60 12.77 7.21
CA ASP A 102 -12.86 13.87 8.17
C ASP A 102 -12.12 15.14 7.78
N LYS A 103 -10.87 15.01 7.39
CA LYS A 103 -10.05 16.18 7.06
C LYS A 103 -10.58 16.98 5.87
N TYR A 104 -11.11 16.29 4.87
CA TYR A 104 -11.56 16.90 3.62
C TYR A 104 -13.08 16.90 3.46
N GLY A 105 -13.82 16.45 4.46
CA GLY A 105 -15.28 16.39 4.38
C GLY A 105 -15.79 15.45 3.30
N ILE A 106 -15.08 14.35 3.06
CA ILE A 106 -15.44 13.39 2.01
C ILE A 106 -16.45 12.39 2.55
N ARG A 107 -17.45 12.07 1.74
CA ARG A 107 -18.52 11.13 2.08
C ARG A 107 -18.56 9.97 1.08
N VAL A 108 -19.15 8.86 1.52
CA VAL A 108 -19.47 7.76 0.60
C VAL A 108 -20.32 8.27 -0.53
N GLY A 109 -19.96 7.95 -1.76
CA GLY A 109 -20.61 8.44 -2.96
C GLY A 109 -19.92 9.60 -3.64
N ASP A 110 -19.01 10.27 -2.93
CA ASP A 110 -18.23 11.37 -3.50
C ASP A 110 -17.16 10.83 -4.45
N GLU A 111 -16.67 11.69 -5.33
CA GLU A 111 -15.51 11.42 -6.17
C GLU A 111 -14.35 12.30 -5.72
N ILE A 112 -13.16 11.75 -5.76
CA ILE A 112 -11.93 12.50 -5.48
C ILE A 112 -10.96 12.37 -6.65
N THR A 113 -10.13 13.39 -6.81
CA THR A 113 -9.03 13.38 -7.77
C THR A 113 -7.71 13.49 -7.02
N LEU A 114 -6.80 12.56 -7.28
CA LEU A 114 -5.46 12.58 -6.72
C LEU A 114 -4.46 12.65 -7.87
N ASP A 115 -3.38 13.37 -7.65
CA ASP A 115 -2.36 13.60 -8.68
C ASP A 115 -1.14 12.72 -8.44
N ALA A 116 -0.51 12.29 -9.53
CA ALA A 116 0.77 11.63 -9.46
C ALA A 116 1.83 12.62 -8.94
N LYS A 117 2.76 12.11 -8.13
CA LYS A 117 3.74 12.97 -7.45
C LYS A 117 4.80 13.53 -8.40
N TYR A 118 5.21 12.75 -9.39
CA TYR A 118 6.35 13.09 -10.25
C TYR A 118 6.03 13.14 -11.73
N GLU A 119 4.76 13.02 -12.10
CA GLU A 119 4.35 13.10 -13.50
C GLU A 119 3.03 13.84 -13.62
N ASN A 120 2.74 14.32 -14.81
CA ASN A 120 1.51 15.07 -15.08
C ASN A 120 0.36 14.10 -15.38
N LYS A 121 -0.11 13.42 -14.35
CA LYS A 121 -1.20 12.44 -14.43
C LYS A 121 -2.07 12.53 -13.21
N ASN A 122 -3.38 12.37 -13.37
CA ASN A 122 -4.31 12.34 -12.25
C ASN A 122 -5.15 11.07 -12.29
N TYR A 123 -5.72 10.74 -11.12
CA TYR A 123 -6.57 9.57 -10.92
C TYR A 123 -7.84 10.00 -10.24
N GLN A 124 -8.96 9.55 -10.77
CA GLN A 124 -10.27 9.81 -10.18
C GLN A 124 -10.80 8.55 -9.53
N PHE A 125 -11.28 8.68 -8.31
CA PHE A 125 -11.81 7.56 -7.53
C PHE A 125 -13.18 7.90 -6.97
N LYS A 126 -14.06 6.92 -6.97
CA LYS A 126 -15.35 7.01 -6.29
C LYS A 126 -15.23 6.38 -4.91
N ILE A 127 -15.71 7.09 -3.91
CA ILE A 127 -15.65 6.61 -2.53
C ILE A 127 -16.81 5.67 -2.26
N THR A 128 -16.48 4.41 -2.00
CA THR A 128 -17.46 3.35 -1.75
C THR A 128 -17.65 3.11 -0.25
N GLY A 129 -16.64 3.38 0.55
CA GLY A 129 -16.70 3.17 1.99
C GLY A 129 -15.56 3.85 2.72
N ILE A 130 -15.63 3.81 4.04
CA ILE A 130 -14.63 4.42 4.92
C ILE A 130 -14.07 3.34 5.84
N TYR A 131 -12.74 3.28 5.90
CA TYR A 131 -12.02 2.36 6.77
C TYR A 131 -11.56 3.11 8.01
N GLU A 132 -12.26 2.90 9.12
CA GLU A 132 -12.07 3.68 10.35
C GLU A 132 -10.81 3.29 11.14
N LYS A 133 -10.24 2.13 10.87
CA LYS A 133 -9.09 1.61 11.63
C LYS A 133 -7.76 2.21 11.23
N CYS A 134 -7.71 3.04 10.20
CA CYS A 134 -6.50 3.71 9.74
C CYS A 134 -6.58 5.21 10.06
N GLN A 135 -5.60 5.71 10.78
CA GLN A 135 -5.57 7.13 11.20
C GLN A 135 -4.70 8.02 10.31
N SER A 136 -4.16 7.47 9.25
CA SER A 136 -3.41 8.22 8.26
C SER A 136 -4.28 8.57 7.07
N LEU A 137 -3.81 9.47 6.22
CA LEU A 137 -4.47 9.79 4.96
C LEU A 137 -4.20 8.65 3.97
N ALA A 138 -5.18 7.84 3.71
CA ALA A 138 -4.99 6.61 2.92
C ALA A 138 -6.19 6.26 2.06
N VAL A 139 -5.89 5.57 0.96
CA VAL A 139 -6.85 5.00 0.02
C VAL A 139 -6.60 3.50 -0.07
N PHE A 140 -7.65 2.71 -0.13
CA PHE A 140 -7.58 1.25 -0.21
C PHE A 140 -8.36 0.73 -1.42
N MET A 141 -7.76 -0.17 -2.16
CA MET A 141 -8.40 -0.85 -3.28
C MET A 141 -7.91 -2.29 -3.35
N PRO A 142 -8.62 -3.17 -4.08
CA PRO A 142 -8.12 -4.53 -4.29
C PRO A 142 -6.75 -4.49 -4.98
N ILE A 143 -5.88 -5.44 -4.63
CA ILE A 143 -4.52 -5.50 -5.18
C ILE A 143 -4.52 -5.62 -6.71
N ASP A 144 -5.47 -6.35 -7.28
CA ASP A 144 -5.59 -6.48 -8.74
C ASP A 144 -5.99 -5.16 -9.39
N GLU A 145 -6.91 -4.44 -8.77
CA GLU A 145 -7.32 -3.11 -9.24
C GLU A 145 -6.17 -2.11 -9.17
N PHE A 146 -5.35 -2.22 -8.12
CA PHE A 146 -4.15 -1.38 -7.97
C PHE A 146 -3.19 -1.63 -9.14
N SER A 147 -2.94 -2.90 -9.47
CA SER A 147 -2.06 -3.26 -10.59
C SER A 147 -2.55 -2.69 -11.91
N ASP A 148 -3.85 -2.77 -12.16
CA ASP A 148 -4.44 -2.22 -13.38
C ASP A 148 -4.40 -0.68 -13.41
N THR A 149 -4.74 -0.06 -12.30
CA THR A 149 -4.79 1.40 -12.18
C THR A 149 -3.42 2.03 -12.39
N PHE A 150 -2.39 1.45 -11.82
CA PHE A 150 -1.02 1.97 -11.87
C PHE A 150 -0.14 1.28 -12.91
N GLU A 151 -0.74 0.46 -13.77
CA GLU A 151 -0.07 -0.18 -14.91
C GLU A 151 1.19 -0.96 -14.49
N LEU A 152 1.06 -1.74 -13.41
CA LEU A 152 2.15 -2.57 -12.91
C LEU A 152 2.41 -3.73 -13.88
N LYS A 153 3.64 -4.20 -13.89
CA LYS A 153 4.02 -5.40 -14.65
C LYS A 153 3.38 -6.64 -14.02
N GLU A 154 3.25 -7.68 -14.83
CA GLU A 154 2.78 -8.97 -14.33
C GLU A 154 3.60 -9.42 -13.11
N ASN A 155 2.92 -9.87 -12.07
CA ASN A 155 3.51 -10.32 -10.80
C ASN A 155 4.22 -9.24 -9.99
N GLN A 156 4.20 -7.99 -10.42
CA GLN A 156 4.81 -6.90 -9.66
C GLN A 156 4.00 -6.62 -8.40
N PHE A 157 4.70 -6.48 -7.28
CA PHE A 157 4.08 -6.09 -6.01
C PHE A 157 5.10 -5.33 -5.15
N THR A 158 4.61 -4.61 -4.14
CA THR A 158 5.46 -3.74 -3.32
C THR A 158 6.15 -4.50 -2.20
N GLY A 159 5.43 -5.36 -1.49
CA GLY A 159 6.00 -6.05 -0.35
C GLY A 159 5.04 -6.99 0.36
N PHE A 160 5.32 -7.22 1.64
CA PHE A 160 4.55 -8.13 2.48
C PHE A 160 4.09 -7.46 3.77
N LEU A 161 2.85 -7.75 4.16
CA LEU A 161 2.35 -7.50 5.52
C LEU A 161 2.43 -8.81 6.30
N SER A 162 2.93 -8.76 7.54
CA SER A 162 3.07 -9.96 8.36
C SER A 162 3.06 -9.62 9.84
N ASN A 163 2.46 -10.48 10.66
CA ASN A 163 2.58 -10.41 12.12
C ASN A 163 3.78 -11.23 12.62
N GLN A 164 4.47 -11.91 11.73
CA GLN A 164 5.69 -12.64 12.04
C GLN A 164 6.86 -12.07 11.25
N LYS A 165 8.03 -12.08 11.87
CA LYS A 165 9.24 -11.62 11.20
C LYS A 165 9.56 -12.54 10.02
N ILE A 166 9.77 -11.96 8.85
CA ILE A 166 10.18 -12.69 7.64
C ILE A 166 11.70 -12.89 7.71
N THR A 167 12.14 -14.14 7.61
CA THR A 167 13.55 -14.50 7.72
C THR A 167 14.10 -15.26 6.51
N ASP A 168 13.23 -15.58 5.56
CA ASP A 168 13.57 -16.40 4.39
C ASP A 168 13.75 -15.60 3.10
N ILE A 169 13.76 -14.28 3.18
CA ILE A 169 14.11 -13.43 2.05
C ILE A 169 15.58 -13.02 2.25
N GLU A 170 16.41 -13.43 1.29
CA GLU A 170 17.83 -13.19 1.38
C GLU A 170 18.19 -11.76 1.03
N GLU A 171 19.23 -11.25 1.67
CA GLU A 171 19.87 -10.01 1.32
C GLU A 171 20.83 -10.28 0.16
N GLU A 172 20.86 -9.37 -0.78
CA GLU A 172 21.84 -9.42 -1.85
C GLU A 172 23.13 -8.70 -1.41
N ASN A 173 24.25 -9.32 -1.68
CA ASN A 173 25.57 -8.76 -1.37
C ASN A 173 26.16 -8.06 -2.58
#